data_6f7cfb51c1e712b6d6a3945827cf7672
#
_entry.id   6f7cfb51c1e712b6d6a3945827cf7672
#
_cell.length_a   1.000
_cell.length_b   1.000
_cell.length_c   1.000
_cell.angle_alpha   90.00
_cell.angle_beta   90.00
_cell.angle_gamma   90.00
#
_symmetry.space_group_name_H-M   'P 1'
#
loop_
_entity.id
_entity.type
_entity.pdbx_description
1 polymer ?
#
loop_
_entity_poly.entity_id
_entity_poly.type
_entity_poly.pdbx_seq_one_letter_code
_entity_poly.pdbx_strand_id
1 'polypeptide(L)'
;MILADRKKLKTPNGMILGTPGSGKSFSAKRSIVGVFLNTKDDILICDPEAEYFPLVNRLEGQVIKISPTSTQYVNPMDINLNYSEDDNPLALKSDFILSFCELAAGGRNGLEPVEKTVIDRAVRIVYRPYIADPRPENMPLLEDLYDEIKRQPEPEAQRIAAALELYVHGSLNVFNHRTNVDINNRIVCFDIKELGKQLKSLGMLVIQDQVWNRVSQNRDQGKSTWYFVDEFHLLLRGEVGTWSVEIWKRFRKWGGIPTGITQNIKDLLSS
;
A
#
# COMPACT_ATOMS: atom_id res chain seq x y z
N MET A 1 0.52 6.15 -35.95
CA MET A 1 0.24 5.60 -34.62
C MET A 1 1.57 5.13 -34.03
N ILE A 2 1.95 5.59 -32.85
CA ILE A 2 3.16 5.13 -32.16
C ILE A 2 2.73 4.04 -31.18
N LEU A 3 3.27 2.84 -31.34
CA LEU A 3 3.09 1.73 -30.40
C LEU A 3 4.30 1.69 -29.46
N ALA A 4 4.07 1.80 -28.17
CA ALA A 4 5.10 1.73 -27.16
C ALA A 4 4.81 0.59 -26.17
N ASP A 5 5.78 -0.29 -26.00
CA ASP A 5 5.77 -1.31 -24.95
C ASP A 5 6.54 -0.78 -23.75
N ARG A 6 5.83 -0.44 -22.66
CA ARG A 6 6.43 0.11 -21.46
C ARG A 6 7.43 -0.84 -20.80
N LYS A 7 7.24 -2.16 -20.93
CA LYS A 7 8.18 -3.16 -20.38
C LYS A 7 9.58 -3.08 -20.99
N LYS A 8 9.69 -2.53 -22.22
CA LYS A 8 10.95 -2.33 -22.93
C LYS A 8 11.65 -1.01 -22.59
N LEU A 9 11.00 -0.14 -21.82
CA LEU A 9 11.59 1.14 -21.40
C LEU A 9 12.54 0.93 -20.23
N LYS A 10 13.60 1.75 -20.14
CA LYS A 10 14.53 1.75 -18.99
C LYS A 10 13.80 2.04 -17.67
N THR A 11 12.76 2.87 -17.73
CA THR A 11 11.87 3.22 -16.61
C THR A 11 10.43 3.00 -17.05
N PRO A 12 9.79 1.87 -16.68
CA PRO A 12 8.42 1.56 -17.09
C PRO A 12 7.36 2.34 -16.29
N ASN A 13 7.75 3.09 -15.26
CA ASN A 13 6.85 3.91 -14.45
C ASN A 13 6.11 4.93 -15.33
N GLY A 14 4.88 5.24 -15.01
CA GLY A 14 4.05 6.16 -15.78
C GLY A 14 3.30 7.15 -14.91
N MET A 15 2.96 8.29 -15.55
CA MET A 15 2.08 9.30 -14.96
C MET A 15 1.00 9.65 -15.97
N ILE A 16 -0.24 9.76 -15.51
CA ILE A 16 -1.37 10.28 -16.27
C ILE A 16 -1.80 11.58 -15.60
N LEU A 17 -1.53 12.67 -16.28
CA LEU A 17 -1.81 14.02 -15.80
C LEU A 17 -2.91 14.67 -16.63
N GLY A 18 -3.77 15.43 -15.99
CA GLY A 18 -4.81 16.19 -16.70
C GLY A 18 -5.82 16.82 -15.73
N THR A 19 -6.45 17.88 -16.16
CA THR A 19 -7.51 18.55 -15.40
C THR A 19 -8.75 17.66 -15.22
N PRO A 20 -9.68 17.98 -14.31
CA PRO A 20 -10.97 17.31 -14.22
C PRO A 20 -11.67 17.29 -15.59
N GLY A 21 -12.28 16.15 -15.94
CA GLY A 21 -12.96 15.97 -17.22
C GLY A 21 -12.06 15.77 -18.45
N SER A 22 -10.73 15.80 -18.33
CA SER A 22 -9.79 15.61 -19.46
C SER A 22 -9.65 14.18 -19.97
N GLY A 23 -10.34 13.20 -19.37
CA GLY A 23 -10.29 11.81 -19.78
C GLY A 23 -9.17 10.98 -19.14
N LYS A 24 -8.60 11.41 -18.00
CA LYS A 24 -7.55 10.66 -17.26
C LYS A 24 -7.97 9.23 -16.95
N SER A 25 -9.12 9.07 -16.27
CA SER A 25 -9.65 7.75 -15.91
C SER A 25 -9.95 6.89 -17.13
N PHE A 26 -10.41 7.50 -18.23
CA PHE A 26 -10.58 6.79 -19.52
C PHE A 26 -9.24 6.30 -20.08
N SER A 27 -8.21 7.14 -20.05
CA SER A 27 -6.85 6.77 -20.51
C SER A 27 -6.28 5.64 -19.66
N ALA A 28 -6.46 5.71 -18.32
CA ALA A 28 -6.06 4.65 -17.41
C ALA A 28 -6.79 3.34 -17.70
N LYS A 29 -8.13 3.37 -17.84
CA LYS A 29 -8.95 2.20 -18.19
C LYS A 29 -8.53 1.58 -19.53
N ARG A 30 -8.24 2.40 -20.53
CA ARG A 30 -7.71 1.92 -21.82
C ARG A 30 -6.37 1.21 -21.67
N SER A 31 -5.47 1.76 -20.83
CA SER A 31 -4.18 1.14 -20.54
C SER A 31 -4.35 -0.20 -19.81
N ILE A 32 -5.25 -0.27 -18.81
CA ILE A 32 -5.59 -1.50 -18.09
C ILE A 32 -6.08 -2.59 -19.06
N VAL A 33 -7.04 -2.25 -19.93
CA VAL A 33 -7.54 -3.19 -20.95
C VAL A 33 -6.41 -3.64 -21.88
N GLY A 34 -5.55 -2.72 -22.31
CA GLY A 34 -4.40 -3.04 -23.15
C GLY A 34 -3.45 -4.05 -22.49
N VAL A 35 -3.12 -3.86 -21.23
CA VAL A 35 -2.30 -4.80 -20.45
C VAL A 35 -3.01 -6.15 -20.30
N PHE A 36 -4.28 -6.13 -19.93
CA PHE A 36 -5.08 -7.33 -19.71
C PHE A 36 -5.16 -8.22 -20.97
N LEU A 37 -5.37 -7.62 -22.14
CA LEU A 37 -5.52 -8.36 -23.39
C LEU A 37 -4.18 -8.85 -23.98
N ASN A 38 -3.09 -8.12 -23.74
CA ASN A 38 -1.81 -8.40 -24.43
C ASN A 38 -0.75 -9.07 -23.54
N THR A 39 -0.99 -9.24 -22.26
CA THR A 39 -0.03 -9.87 -21.32
C THR A 39 -0.73 -10.88 -20.42
N LYS A 40 0.05 -11.60 -19.61
CA LYS A 40 -0.43 -12.42 -18.48
C LYS A 40 -0.08 -11.80 -17.14
N ASP A 41 0.39 -10.55 -17.15
CA ASP A 41 0.80 -9.82 -15.95
C ASP A 41 -0.39 -9.55 -15.02
N ASP A 42 -0.11 -9.34 -13.75
CA ASP A 42 -1.11 -8.93 -12.78
C ASP A 42 -1.36 -7.41 -12.85
N ILE A 43 -2.57 -7.03 -12.50
CA ILE A 43 -3.02 -5.63 -12.51
C ILE A 43 -3.68 -5.34 -11.16
N LEU A 44 -3.10 -4.42 -10.40
CA LEU A 44 -3.66 -3.93 -9.15
C LEU A 44 -4.03 -2.45 -9.30
N ILE A 45 -5.19 -2.07 -8.76
CA ILE A 45 -5.75 -0.73 -8.90
C ILE A 45 -6.09 -0.21 -7.50
N CYS A 46 -5.57 0.96 -7.14
CA CYS A 46 -6.03 1.73 -5.99
C CYS A 46 -7.03 2.77 -6.46
N ASP A 47 -8.28 2.63 -6.01
CA ASP A 47 -9.45 3.37 -6.49
C ASP A 47 -10.14 4.15 -5.35
N PRO A 48 -9.68 5.37 -5.06
CA PRO A 48 -10.27 6.18 -4.00
C PRO A 48 -11.60 6.84 -4.36
N GLU A 49 -12.03 6.75 -5.62
CA GLU A 49 -13.27 7.38 -6.12
C GLU A 49 -14.32 6.37 -6.63
N ALA A 50 -14.01 5.07 -6.59
CA ALA A 50 -14.87 3.97 -7.07
C ALA A 50 -15.25 4.11 -8.55
N GLU A 51 -14.26 4.42 -9.40
CA GLU A 51 -14.48 4.57 -10.85
C GLU A 51 -14.15 3.33 -11.67
N TYR A 52 -13.36 2.38 -11.13
CA TYR A 52 -12.80 1.26 -11.88
C TYR A 52 -13.59 -0.04 -11.73
N PHE A 53 -14.46 -0.19 -10.72
CA PHE A 53 -15.20 -1.42 -10.46
C PHE A 53 -16.00 -1.96 -11.68
N PRO A 54 -16.64 -1.11 -12.54
CA PRO A 54 -17.39 -1.65 -13.70
C PRO A 54 -16.47 -2.32 -14.71
N LEU A 55 -15.28 -1.77 -14.93
CA LEU A 55 -14.27 -2.35 -15.80
C LEU A 55 -13.75 -3.66 -15.25
N VAL A 56 -13.38 -3.67 -13.95
CA VAL A 56 -12.81 -4.84 -13.28
C VAL A 56 -13.79 -6.00 -13.29
N ASN A 57 -15.06 -5.75 -12.96
CA ASN A 57 -16.10 -6.77 -13.02
C ASN A 57 -16.29 -7.33 -14.45
N ARG A 58 -16.20 -6.49 -15.48
CA ARG A 58 -16.32 -6.93 -16.88
C ARG A 58 -15.13 -7.78 -17.33
N LEU A 59 -13.99 -7.64 -16.70
CA LEU A 59 -12.78 -8.44 -16.93
C LEU A 59 -12.70 -9.66 -15.99
N GLU A 60 -13.79 -9.98 -15.29
CA GLU A 60 -13.86 -11.08 -14.29
C GLU A 60 -12.81 -10.94 -13.19
N GLY A 61 -12.47 -9.70 -12.88
CA GLY A 61 -11.55 -9.34 -11.80
C GLY A 61 -12.24 -9.29 -10.45
N GLN A 62 -11.44 -8.99 -9.43
CA GLN A 62 -11.90 -8.88 -8.05
C GLN A 62 -11.94 -7.42 -7.61
N VAL A 63 -13.05 -7.01 -7.00
CA VAL A 63 -13.18 -5.73 -6.31
C VAL A 63 -13.21 -5.98 -4.81
N ILE A 64 -12.25 -5.39 -4.10
CA ILE A 64 -12.13 -5.45 -2.64
C ILE A 64 -12.54 -4.09 -2.09
N LYS A 65 -13.63 -4.05 -1.36
CA LYS A 65 -14.12 -2.81 -0.75
C LYS A 65 -13.61 -2.69 0.68
N ILE A 66 -12.74 -1.72 0.92
CA ILE A 66 -12.21 -1.41 2.25
C ILE A 66 -12.96 -0.19 2.79
N SER A 67 -13.76 -0.38 3.83
CA SER A 67 -14.55 0.68 4.48
C SER A 67 -14.87 0.29 5.93
N PRO A 68 -15.25 1.24 6.79
CA PRO A 68 -15.66 0.94 8.17
C PRO A 68 -16.87 0.00 8.28
N THR A 69 -17.67 -0.10 7.23
CA THR A 69 -18.87 -0.96 7.19
C THR A 69 -18.68 -2.26 6.39
N SER A 70 -17.51 -2.43 5.76
CA SER A 70 -17.19 -3.63 5.00
C SER A 70 -16.80 -4.77 5.94
N THR A 71 -17.03 -6.00 5.49
CA THR A 71 -16.52 -7.23 6.11
C THR A 71 -15.25 -7.74 5.42
N GLN A 72 -14.71 -6.97 4.46
CA GLN A 72 -13.48 -7.27 3.75
C GLN A 72 -12.33 -6.50 4.39
N TYR A 73 -11.30 -7.22 4.80
CA TYR A 73 -10.17 -6.66 5.54
C TYR A 73 -8.85 -6.99 4.89
N VAL A 74 -7.92 -6.06 5.01
CA VAL A 74 -6.52 -6.19 4.61
C VAL A 74 -5.65 -5.80 5.80
N ASN A 75 -4.81 -6.72 6.25
CA ASN A 75 -3.93 -6.51 7.38
C ASN A 75 -2.68 -5.71 6.96
N PRO A 76 -2.41 -4.53 7.52
CA PRO A 76 -1.19 -3.79 7.23
C PRO A 76 0.08 -4.51 7.72
N MET A 77 -0.07 -5.48 8.62
CA MET A 77 1.05 -6.27 9.13
C MET A 77 1.41 -7.46 8.24
N ASP A 78 0.68 -7.75 7.16
CA ASP A 78 1.04 -8.84 6.24
C ASP A 78 2.41 -8.61 5.63
N ILE A 79 3.25 -9.64 5.63
CA ILE A 79 4.61 -9.62 5.09
C ILE A 79 4.86 -10.87 4.23
N ASN A 80 5.55 -10.67 3.11
CA ASN A 80 6.12 -11.77 2.34
C ASN A 80 7.59 -11.95 2.75
N LEU A 81 7.98 -13.15 3.17
CA LEU A 81 9.36 -13.47 3.56
C LEU A 81 10.21 -13.98 2.39
N ASN A 82 9.61 -14.25 1.22
CA ASN A 82 10.30 -14.72 0.03
C ASN A 82 10.98 -13.56 -0.70
N TYR A 83 12.13 -13.15 -0.20
CA TYR A 83 12.97 -12.11 -0.79
C TYR A 83 14.27 -12.69 -1.30
N SER A 84 14.98 -11.95 -2.16
CA SER A 84 16.34 -12.29 -2.53
C SER A 84 17.29 -12.17 -1.33
N GLU A 85 18.42 -12.87 -1.37
CA GLU A 85 19.44 -12.85 -0.31
C GLU A 85 19.95 -11.45 0.05
N ASP A 86 19.82 -10.47 -0.87
CA ASP A 86 20.30 -9.08 -0.70
C ASP A 86 19.30 -8.15 0.01
N ASP A 87 18.05 -8.56 0.24
CA ASP A 87 17.01 -7.71 0.82
C ASP A 87 16.54 -8.25 2.18
N ASN A 88 16.34 -7.33 3.14
CA ASN A 88 15.77 -7.66 4.45
C ASN A 88 14.27 -7.29 4.46
N PRO A 89 13.36 -8.27 4.36
CA PRO A 89 11.92 -8.02 4.33
C PRO A 89 11.41 -7.33 5.59
N LEU A 90 11.98 -7.67 6.76
CA LEU A 90 11.58 -7.05 8.01
C LEU A 90 11.99 -5.56 8.09
N ALA A 91 13.15 -5.18 7.54
CA ALA A 91 13.55 -3.78 7.49
C ALA A 91 12.60 -2.96 6.60
N LEU A 92 12.24 -3.48 5.43
CA LEU A 92 11.26 -2.83 4.53
C LEU A 92 9.88 -2.72 5.18
N LYS A 93 9.49 -3.74 5.95
CA LYS A 93 8.23 -3.71 6.69
C LYS A 93 8.29 -2.72 7.85
N SER A 94 9.42 -2.60 8.53
CA SER A 94 9.62 -1.58 9.56
C SER A 94 9.47 -0.17 9.00
N ASP A 95 10.07 0.13 7.83
CA ASP A 95 9.94 1.41 7.15
C ASP A 95 8.47 1.72 6.78
N PHE A 96 7.73 0.70 6.30
CA PHE A 96 6.30 0.83 6.05
C PHE A 96 5.52 1.13 7.33
N ILE A 97 5.76 0.39 8.43
CA ILE A 97 5.06 0.60 9.70
C ILE A 97 5.40 1.96 10.31
N LEU A 98 6.63 2.44 10.18
CA LEU A 98 7.00 3.80 10.57
C LEU A 98 6.18 4.85 9.80
N SER A 99 6.02 4.69 8.49
CA SER A 99 5.19 5.56 7.66
C SER A 99 3.71 5.49 8.03
N PHE A 100 3.21 4.29 8.35
CA PHE A 100 1.84 4.08 8.84
C PHE A 100 1.61 4.80 10.18
N CYS A 101 2.51 4.60 11.15
CA CYS A 101 2.44 5.25 12.46
C CYS A 101 2.58 6.78 12.34
N GLU A 102 3.38 7.28 11.41
CA GLU A 102 3.49 8.72 11.17
C GLU A 102 2.17 9.32 10.68
N LEU A 103 1.48 8.66 9.74
CA LEU A 103 0.14 9.09 9.33
C LEU A 103 -0.89 9.03 10.46
N ALA A 104 -0.79 8.01 11.31
CA ALA A 104 -1.76 7.77 12.38
C ALA A 104 -1.51 8.65 13.62
N ALA A 105 -0.23 8.91 13.97
CA ALA A 105 0.17 9.46 15.26
C ALA A 105 1.18 10.62 15.19
N GLY A 106 1.85 10.87 14.06
CA GLY A 106 3.00 11.78 13.96
C GLY A 106 2.68 13.29 14.02
N GLY A 107 1.41 13.68 13.94
CA GLY A 107 1.01 15.09 13.98
C GLY A 107 1.59 15.93 12.83
N ARG A 108 1.87 17.23 13.07
CA ARG A 108 2.35 18.16 12.03
C ARG A 108 3.84 18.01 11.71
N ASN A 109 4.62 17.56 12.68
CA ASN A 109 6.08 17.50 12.59
C ASN A 109 6.60 16.07 12.30
N GLY A 110 5.71 15.12 12.08
CA GLY A 110 6.05 13.71 11.95
C GLY A 110 6.41 13.05 13.28
N LEU A 111 7.07 11.89 13.22
CA LEU A 111 7.53 11.14 14.38
C LEU A 111 8.90 11.61 14.85
N GLU A 112 9.04 11.82 16.16
CA GLU A 112 10.33 12.13 16.79
C GLU A 112 11.28 10.90 16.75
N PRO A 113 12.61 11.11 16.82
CA PRO A 113 13.58 10.00 16.75
C PRO A 113 13.37 8.90 17.80
N VAL A 114 12.99 9.26 19.02
CA VAL A 114 12.71 8.28 20.09
C VAL A 114 11.47 7.46 19.74
N GLU A 115 10.44 8.07 19.18
CA GLU A 115 9.21 7.39 18.75
C GLU A 115 9.49 6.39 17.63
N LYS A 116 10.31 6.78 16.64
CA LYS A 116 10.76 5.86 15.57
C LYS A 116 11.49 4.65 16.16
N THR A 117 12.33 4.86 17.16
CA THR A 117 13.07 3.78 17.86
C THR A 117 12.11 2.84 18.61
N VAL A 118 11.12 3.38 19.31
CA VAL A 118 10.10 2.60 20.03
C VAL A 118 9.29 1.74 19.06
N ILE A 119 8.85 2.31 17.94
CA ILE A 119 8.08 1.60 16.92
C ILE A 119 8.92 0.50 16.27
N ASP A 120 10.16 0.79 15.82
CA ASP A 120 11.05 -0.20 15.19
C ASP A 120 11.36 -1.38 16.13
N ARG A 121 11.58 -1.10 17.42
CA ARG A 121 11.77 -2.13 18.44
C ARG A 121 10.56 -3.03 18.57
N ALA A 122 9.36 -2.47 18.63
CA ALA A 122 8.11 -3.22 18.70
C ALA A 122 7.91 -4.08 17.44
N VAL A 123 8.13 -3.54 16.25
CA VAL A 123 8.05 -4.28 14.98
C VAL A 123 8.92 -5.53 15.02
N ARG A 124 10.18 -5.41 15.42
CA ARG A 124 11.10 -6.56 15.50
C ARG A 124 10.63 -7.63 16.49
N ILE A 125 9.93 -7.25 17.54
CA ILE A 125 9.43 -8.18 18.57
C ILE A 125 8.18 -8.92 18.06
N VAL A 126 7.20 -8.19 17.51
CA VAL A 126 5.91 -8.79 17.11
C VAL A 126 6.03 -9.74 15.92
N TYR A 127 7.05 -9.58 15.08
CA TYR A 127 7.28 -10.50 13.95
C TYR A 127 8.07 -11.77 14.32
N ARG A 128 8.68 -11.88 15.52
CA ARG A 128 9.45 -13.06 15.92
C ARG A 128 8.68 -14.38 15.81
N PRO A 129 7.41 -14.48 16.26
CA PRO A 129 6.64 -15.72 16.13
C PRO A 129 6.43 -16.11 14.67
N TYR A 130 6.11 -15.16 13.80
CA TYR A 130 5.89 -15.42 12.38
C TYR A 130 7.17 -15.79 11.64
N ILE A 131 8.30 -15.16 11.96
CA ILE A 131 9.60 -15.50 11.35
C ILE A 131 10.06 -16.90 11.77
N ALA A 132 9.80 -17.29 13.02
CA ALA A 132 10.14 -18.61 13.53
C ALA A 132 9.25 -19.72 12.93
N ASP A 133 7.99 -19.42 12.68
CA ASP A 133 6.99 -20.35 12.14
C ASP A 133 5.97 -19.57 11.28
N PRO A 134 6.22 -19.48 9.95
CA PRO A 134 5.47 -18.59 9.05
C PRO A 134 4.09 -19.14 8.69
N ARG A 135 3.24 -19.33 9.70
CA ARG A 135 1.83 -19.69 9.55
C ARG A 135 0.91 -18.48 9.66
N PRO A 136 -0.24 -18.45 8.99
CA PRO A 136 -1.19 -17.32 9.05
C PRO A 136 -1.60 -16.92 10.47
N GLU A 137 -1.67 -17.88 11.40
CA GLU A 137 -2.05 -17.67 12.79
C GLU A 137 -1.00 -16.83 13.56
N ASN A 138 0.26 -16.93 13.16
CA ASN A 138 1.40 -16.22 13.76
C ASN A 138 1.64 -14.83 13.14
N MET A 139 0.92 -14.48 12.05
CA MET A 139 0.99 -13.15 11.45
C MET A 139 0.47 -12.12 12.46
N PRO A 140 1.26 -11.10 12.83
CA PRO A 140 0.82 -10.08 13.77
C PRO A 140 -0.34 -9.26 13.23
N LEU A 141 -1.11 -8.67 14.14
CA LEU A 141 -2.11 -7.64 13.88
C LEU A 141 -1.61 -6.27 14.37
N LEU A 142 -2.32 -5.24 14.00
CA LEU A 142 -2.03 -3.88 14.50
C LEU A 142 -2.14 -3.81 16.04
N GLU A 143 -3.02 -4.61 16.64
CA GLU A 143 -3.18 -4.77 18.09
C GLU A 143 -1.91 -5.31 18.76
N ASP A 144 -1.24 -6.30 18.14
CA ASP A 144 0.02 -6.83 18.69
C ASP A 144 1.11 -5.76 18.72
N LEU A 145 1.18 -4.92 17.68
CA LEU A 145 2.09 -3.78 17.63
C LEU A 145 1.74 -2.75 18.71
N TYR A 146 0.47 -2.40 18.85
CA TYR A 146 -0.02 -1.47 19.89
C TYR A 146 0.34 -1.96 21.28
N ASP A 147 0.07 -3.22 21.61
CA ASP A 147 0.36 -3.81 22.90
C ASP A 147 1.84 -3.82 23.20
N GLU A 148 2.69 -4.12 22.21
CA GLU A 148 4.13 -4.13 22.38
C GLU A 148 4.69 -2.71 22.55
N ILE A 149 4.16 -1.72 21.86
CA ILE A 149 4.51 -0.30 22.10
C ILE A 149 4.11 0.11 23.50
N LYS A 150 2.89 -0.22 23.94
CA LYS A 150 2.35 0.13 25.26
C LYS A 150 3.15 -0.47 26.44
N ARG A 151 3.80 -1.61 26.23
CA ARG A 151 4.65 -2.26 27.25
C ARG A 151 5.97 -1.53 27.49
N GLN A 152 6.40 -0.68 26.58
CA GLN A 152 7.68 0.02 26.69
C GLN A 152 7.59 1.18 27.69
N PRO A 153 8.66 1.43 28.47
CA PRO A 153 8.61 2.39 29.59
C PRO A 153 8.69 3.86 29.17
N GLU A 154 9.11 4.14 27.92
CA GLU A 154 9.31 5.51 27.44
C GLU A 154 7.98 6.28 27.38
N PRO A 155 7.94 7.56 27.80
CA PRO A 155 6.75 8.41 27.66
C PRO A 155 6.26 8.55 26.21
N GLU A 156 7.19 8.54 25.25
CA GLU A 156 6.92 8.57 23.82
C GLU A 156 6.16 7.33 23.38
N ALA A 157 6.45 6.17 23.95
CA ALA A 157 5.72 4.92 23.71
C ALA A 157 4.26 5.06 24.14
N GLN A 158 4.00 5.64 25.31
CA GLN A 158 2.64 5.86 25.80
C GLN A 158 1.87 6.84 24.90
N ARG A 159 2.55 7.88 24.38
CA ARG A 159 1.96 8.85 23.46
C ARG A 159 1.57 8.18 22.15
N ILE A 160 2.45 7.36 21.56
CA ILE A 160 2.17 6.63 20.31
C ILE A 160 1.06 5.61 20.53
N ALA A 161 1.09 4.84 21.60
CA ALA A 161 0.03 3.89 21.93
C ALA A 161 -1.33 4.58 22.06
N ALA A 162 -1.40 5.70 22.81
CA ALA A 162 -2.64 6.46 22.94
C ALA A 162 -3.19 6.97 21.58
N ALA A 163 -2.32 7.36 20.66
CA ALA A 163 -2.74 7.79 19.32
C ALA A 163 -3.18 6.60 18.44
N LEU A 164 -2.53 5.44 18.55
CA LEU A 164 -2.88 4.23 17.82
C LEU A 164 -4.17 3.57 18.33
N GLU A 165 -4.58 3.82 19.59
CA GLU A 165 -5.78 3.23 20.18
C GLU A 165 -7.04 3.47 19.34
N LEU A 166 -7.13 4.62 18.66
CA LEU A 166 -8.22 4.96 17.75
C LEU A 166 -8.34 3.97 16.57
N TYR A 167 -7.20 3.44 16.10
CA TYR A 167 -7.10 2.53 14.95
C TYR A 167 -7.13 1.05 15.35
N VAL A 168 -6.97 0.75 16.63
CA VAL A 168 -6.96 -0.63 17.16
C VAL A 168 -8.29 -0.96 17.82
N HIS A 169 -8.69 -0.17 18.82
CA HIS A 169 -9.89 -0.37 19.63
C HIS A 169 -11.00 0.66 19.37
N GLY A 170 -10.66 1.76 18.69
CA GLY A 170 -11.59 2.85 18.42
C GLY A 170 -12.39 2.66 17.13
N SER A 171 -13.04 3.74 16.71
CA SER A 171 -13.96 3.75 15.55
C SER A 171 -13.28 3.63 14.18
N LEU A 172 -11.94 3.71 14.13
CA LEU A 172 -11.16 3.62 12.90
C LEU A 172 -10.37 2.30 12.77
N ASN A 173 -10.86 1.23 13.40
CA ASN A 173 -10.17 -0.07 13.51
C ASN A 173 -10.23 -0.95 12.24
N VAL A 174 -10.58 -0.40 11.10
CA VAL A 174 -10.71 -1.14 9.82
C VAL A 174 -9.45 -1.92 9.43
N PHE A 175 -8.28 -1.51 9.90
CA PHE A 175 -7.00 -2.15 9.64
C PHE A 175 -6.52 -3.08 10.76
N ASN A 176 -7.31 -3.28 11.83
CA ASN A 176 -6.97 -4.20 12.92
C ASN A 176 -7.68 -5.55 12.75
N HIS A 177 -7.60 -6.13 11.59
CA HIS A 177 -8.19 -7.42 11.25
C HIS A 177 -7.25 -8.24 10.39
N ARG A 178 -7.34 -9.57 10.47
CA ARG A 178 -6.63 -10.46 9.54
C ARG A 178 -7.17 -10.27 8.13
N THR A 179 -6.29 -10.35 7.15
CA THR A 179 -6.70 -10.38 5.74
C THR A 179 -7.62 -11.57 5.51
N ASN A 180 -8.81 -11.30 5.02
CA ASN A 180 -9.85 -12.28 4.75
C ASN A 180 -10.33 -12.26 3.29
N VAL A 181 -9.61 -11.55 2.44
CA VAL A 181 -9.89 -11.45 1.01
C VAL A 181 -8.83 -12.18 0.21
N ASP A 182 -9.24 -12.82 -0.88
CA ASP A 182 -8.29 -13.41 -1.82
C ASP A 182 -7.77 -12.32 -2.77
N ILE A 183 -6.51 -11.94 -2.59
CA ILE A 183 -5.84 -10.97 -3.46
C ILE A 183 -5.11 -11.65 -4.64
N ASN A 184 -5.31 -12.94 -4.89
CA ASN A 184 -4.57 -13.68 -5.92
C ASN A 184 -5.15 -13.55 -7.33
N ASN A 185 -6.31 -12.92 -7.51
CA ASN A 185 -6.87 -12.66 -8.83
C ASN A 185 -5.89 -11.83 -9.67
N ARG A 186 -5.88 -12.09 -10.98
CA ARG A 186 -5.02 -11.41 -11.94
C ARG A 186 -5.29 -9.91 -12.02
N ILE A 187 -6.53 -9.48 -11.82
CA ILE A 187 -6.91 -8.07 -11.75
C ILE A 187 -7.67 -7.81 -10.45
N VAL A 188 -7.11 -6.95 -9.60
CA VAL A 188 -7.67 -6.60 -8.30
C VAL A 188 -7.83 -5.08 -8.21
N CYS A 189 -9.02 -4.63 -7.84
CA CYS A 189 -9.33 -3.24 -7.55
C CYS A 189 -9.64 -3.07 -6.07
N PHE A 190 -8.91 -2.21 -5.40
CA PHE A 190 -9.18 -1.80 -4.03
C PHE A 190 -10.02 -0.53 -4.05
N ASP A 191 -11.31 -0.67 -3.79
CA ASP A 191 -12.24 0.45 -3.61
C ASP A 191 -12.16 0.96 -2.17
N ILE A 192 -11.65 2.17 -2.01
CA ILE A 192 -11.48 2.85 -0.72
C ILE A 192 -12.28 4.15 -0.61
N LYS A 193 -13.27 4.32 -1.44
CA LYS A 193 -14.10 5.54 -1.47
C LYS A 193 -14.73 5.86 -0.12
N GLU A 194 -15.22 4.84 0.57
CA GLU A 194 -15.93 4.99 1.84
C GLU A 194 -15.02 5.03 3.07
N LEU A 195 -13.70 4.97 2.93
CA LEU A 195 -12.77 5.11 4.06
C LEU A 195 -12.83 6.48 4.75
N GLY A 196 -13.40 7.48 4.08
CA GLY A 196 -13.39 8.84 4.59
C GLY A 196 -12.00 9.49 4.55
N LYS A 197 -11.98 10.80 4.82
CA LYS A 197 -10.77 11.62 4.64
C LYS A 197 -9.60 11.20 5.54
N GLN A 198 -9.87 10.77 6.77
CA GLN A 198 -8.84 10.41 7.75
C GLN A 198 -8.13 9.10 7.41
N LEU A 199 -8.87 8.12 6.89
CA LEU A 199 -8.33 6.79 6.57
C LEU A 199 -7.89 6.65 5.11
N LYS A 200 -8.24 7.59 4.23
CA LYS A 200 -7.97 7.44 2.79
C LYS A 200 -6.46 7.33 2.51
N SER A 201 -5.63 8.19 3.08
CA SER A 201 -4.16 8.11 2.90
C SER A 201 -3.56 6.85 3.52
N LEU A 202 -4.04 6.44 4.71
CA LEU A 202 -3.65 5.16 5.33
C LEU A 202 -4.04 3.97 4.44
N GLY A 203 -5.26 3.97 3.91
CA GLY A 203 -5.72 2.93 2.98
C GLY A 203 -4.86 2.84 1.73
N MET A 204 -4.52 3.96 1.12
CA MET A 204 -3.63 3.99 -0.05
C MET A 204 -2.24 3.45 0.29
N LEU A 205 -1.70 3.79 1.46
CA LEU A 205 -0.40 3.29 1.94
C LEU A 205 -0.44 1.78 2.14
N VAL A 206 -1.49 1.24 2.79
CA VAL A 206 -1.68 -0.21 3.00
C VAL A 206 -1.81 -0.95 1.66
N ILE A 207 -2.58 -0.41 0.71
CA ILE A 207 -2.71 -1.00 -0.63
C ILE A 207 -1.35 -1.03 -1.33
N GLN A 208 -0.55 0.03 -1.25
CA GLN A 208 0.76 0.07 -1.88
C GLN A 208 1.73 -0.97 -1.29
N ASP A 209 1.65 -1.25 0.00
CA ASP A 209 2.40 -2.33 0.65
C ASP A 209 1.92 -3.72 0.17
N GLN A 210 0.61 -3.93 0.02
CA GLN A 210 0.06 -5.16 -0.58
C GLN A 210 0.49 -5.35 -2.04
N VAL A 211 0.57 -4.26 -2.80
CA VAL A 211 1.12 -4.31 -4.16
C VAL A 211 2.59 -4.69 -4.14
N TRP A 212 3.37 -4.18 -3.19
CA TRP A 212 4.76 -4.58 -3.01
C TRP A 212 4.89 -6.08 -2.71
N ASN A 213 4.05 -6.62 -1.83
CA ASN A 213 4.01 -8.06 -1.56
C ASN A 213 3.72 -8.86 -2.83
N ARG A 214 2.79 -8.39 -3.69
CA ARG A 214 2.50 -9.04 -4.98
C ARG A 214 3.66 -8.94 -5.98
N VAL A 215 4.32 -7.79 -6.06
CA VAL A 215 5.50 -7.58 -6.92
C VAL A 215 6.60 -8.55 -6.53
N SER A 216 6.88 -8.69 -5.24
CA SER A 216 7.92 -9.60 -4.74
C SER A 216 7.60 -11.07 -5.02
N GLN A 217 6.34 -11.49 -4.87
CA GLN A 217 5.90 -12.85 -5.23
C GLN A 217 5.99 -13.15 -6.73
N ASN A 218 5.59 -12.18 -7.57
CA ASN A 218 5.57 -12.36 -9.02
C ASN A 218 6.97 -12.36 -9.64
N ARG A 219 7.94 -11.71 -8.98
CA ARG A 219 9.34 -11.70 -9.44
C ARG A 219 9.88 -13.10 -9.65
N ASP A 220 9.69 -13.99 -8.68
CA ASP A 220 10.20 -15.38 -8.74
C ASP A 220 9.57 -16.18 -9.88
N GLN A 221 8.38 -15.78 -10.31
CA GLN A 221 7.66 -16.38 -11.44
C GLN A 221 7.98 -15.70 -12.78
N GLY A 222 8.86 -14.69 -12.81
CA GLY A 222 9.14 -13.90 -14.02
C GLY A 222 7.95 -13.09 -14.53
N LYS A 223 6.98 -12.80 -13.67
CA LYS A 223 5.72 -12.12 -13.98
C LYS A 223 5.79 -10.68 -13.52
N SER A 224 5.33 -9.74 -14.36
CA SER A 224 5.24 -8.32 -13.99
C SER A 224 3.94 -8.02 -13.25
N THR A 225 3.96 -6.94 -12.44
CA THR A 225 2.80 -6.42 -11.73
C THR A 225 2.57 -4.97 -12.09
N TRP A 226 1.45 -4.67 -12.72
CA TRP A 226 1.02 -3.32 -13.04
C TRP A 226 0.22 -2.75 -11.88
N TYR A 227 0.56 -1.54 -11.46
CA TYR A 227 -0.11 -0.85 -10.36
C TYR A 227 -0.63 0.51 -10.83
N PHE A 228 -1.94 0.71 -10.80
CA PHE A 228 -2.60 1.97 -11.13
C PHE A 228 -3.11 2.62 -9.84
N VAL A 229 -2.66 3.85 -9.60
CA VAL A 229 -3.02 4.62 -8.40
C VAL A 229 -3.74 5.88 -8.83
N ASP A 230 -5.04 5.96 -8.56
CA ASP A 230 -5.77 7.22 -8.75
C ASP A 230 -5.55 8.15 -7.56
N GLU A 231 -5.71 9.45 -7.78
CA GLU A 231 -5.41 10.51 -6.81
C GLU A 231 -4.01 10.37 -6.16
N PHE A 232 -3.02 9.99 -6.98
CA PHE A 232 -1.65 9.67 -6.54
C PHE A 232 -1.00 10.74 -5.66
N HIS A 233 -1.37 12.02 -5.84
CA HIS A 233 -0.87 13.12 -5.02
C HIS A 233 -1.09 12.95 -3.51
N LEU A 234 -2.07 12.14 -3.10
CA LEU A 234 -2.33 11.83 -1.69
C LEU A 234 -1.21 11.02 -1.03
N LEU A 235 -0.41 10.31 -1.83
CA LEU A 235 0.75 9.52 -1.37
C LEU A 235 2.09 10.28 -1.38
N LEU A 236 2.10 11.58 -1.73
CA LEU A 236 3.36 12.31 -1.93
C LEU A 236 3.73 13.24 -0.77
N ARG A 237 3.05 13.15 0.35
CA ARG A 237 3.27 14.07 1.49
C ARG A 237 4.06 13.40 2.61
N GLY A 238 5.00 14.15 3.21
CA GLY A 238 5.77 13.71 4.39
C GLY A 238 6.57 12.43 4.16
N GLU A 239 6.78 11.65 5.20
CA GLU A 239 7.49 10.36 5.17
C GLU A 239 6.80 9.34 4.25
N VAL A 240 5.47 9.40 4.13
CA VAL A 240 4.73 8.56 3.18
C VAL A 240 5.17 8.81 1.75
N GLY A 241 5.42 10.08 1.40
CA GLY A 241 5.98 10.45 0.10
C GLY A 241 7.36 9.84 -0.10
N THR A 242 8.22 9.93 0.89
CA THR A 242 9.56 9.35 0.88
C THR A 242 9.49 7.83 0.71
N TRP A 243 8.69 7.12 1.51
CA TRP A 243 8.50 5.68 1.38
C TRP A 243 7.92 5.29 0.02
N SER A 244 6.91 6.03 -0.48
CA SER A 244 6.30 5.76 -1.78
C SER A 244 7.31 5.89 -2.93
N VAL A 245 8.16 6.89 -2.90
CA VAL A 245 9.23 7.07 -3.90
C VAL A 245 10.24 5.93 -3.85
N GLU A 246 10.64 5.49 -2.65
CA GLU A 246 11.57 4.38 -2.48
C GLU A 246 10.97 3.07 -3.01
N ILE A 247 9.72 2.75 -2.69
CA ILE A 247 9.03 1.57 -3.20
C ILE A 247 8.90 1.61 -4.73
N TRP A 248 8.59 2.77 -5.32
CA TRP A 248 8.50 2.91 -6.78
C TRP A 248 9.86 2.73 -7.48
N LYS A 249 10.96 3.13 -6.86
CA LYS A 249 12.32 2.81 -7.35
C LYS A 249 12.59 1.31 -7.31
N ARG A 250 12.15 0.62 -6.23
CA ARG A 250 12.29 -0.84 -6.08
C ARG A 250 11.41 -1.59 -7.07
N PHE A 251 10.17 -1.16 -7.32
CA PHE A 251 9.28 -1.75 -8.31
C PHE A 251 9.98 -1.97 -9.65
N ARG A 252 10.74 -0.99 -10.12
CA ARG A 252 11.49 -1.10 -11.38
C ARG A 252 12.43 -2.31 -11.42
N LYS A 253 13.12 -2.61 -10.32
CA LYS A 253 14.06 -3.73 -10.24
C LYS A 253 13.35 -5.08 -10.14
N TRP A 254 12.12 -5.08 -9.66
CA TRP A 254 11.36 -6.27 -9.29
C TRP A 254 10.19 -6.57 -10.24
N GLY A 255 10.11 -5.88 -11.37
CA GLY A 255 9.06 -6.11 -12.36
C GLY A 255 7.72 -5.43 -12.04
N GLY A 256 7.70 -4.50 -11.09
CA GLY A 256 6.56 -3.63 -10.83
C GLY A 256 6.51 -2.47 -11.83
N ILE A 257 5.32 -2.14 -12.32
CA ILE A 257 5.07 -1.09 -13.32
C ILE A 257 3.98 -0.14 -12.79
N PRO A 258 4.36 0.81 -11.91
CA PRO A 258 3.39 1.73 -11.33
C PRO A 258 3.00 2.84 -12.32
N THR A 259 1.76 3.30 -12.20
CA THR A 259 1.19 4.44 -12.92
C THR A 259 0.40 5.31 -11.95
N GLY A 260 0.91 6.49 -11.68
CA GLY A 260 0.21 7.51 -10.89
C GLY A 260 -0.77 8.29 -11.77
N ILE A 261 -1.97 8.52 -11.28
CA ILE A 261 -3.00 9.31 -11.94
C ILE A 261 -3.31 10.49 -11.03
N THR A 262 -3.20 11.71 -11.53
CA THR A 262 -3.49 12.89 -10.73
C THR A 262 -3.95 14.07 -11.59
N GLN A 263 -4.73 14.94 -11.00
CA GLN A 263 -5.20 16.18 -11.61
C GLN A 263 -4.37 17.40 -11.20
N ASN A 264 -3.54 17.27 -10.20
CA ASN A 264 -2.82 18.40 -9.62
C ASN A 264 -1.30 18.26 -9.78
N ILE A 265 -0.77 18.91 -10.82
CA ILE A 265 0.68 18.94 -11.08
C ILE A 265 1.43 19.74 -10.00
N LYS A 266 0.79 20.74 -9.39
CA LYS A 266 1.43 21.57 -8.36
C LYS A 266 1.80 20.74 -7.13
N ASP A 267 0.99 19.77 -6.75
CA ASP A 267 1.28 18.89 -5.62
C ASP A 267 2.49 17.96 -5.89
N LEU A 268 2.79 17.69 -7.17
CA LEU A 268 3.99 16.95 -7.58
C LEU A 268 5.28 17.78 -7.54
N LEU A 269 5.16 19.10 -7.63
CA LEU A 269 6.31 20.03 -7.69
C LEU A 269 6.63 20.65 -6.32
N SER A 270 5.74 20.51 -5.34
CA SER A 270 5.87 21.08 -3.99
C SER A 270 6.30 20.06 -2.93
N SER A 271 6.57 18.82 -3.34
CA SER A 271 7.03 17.73 -2.48
C SER A 271 8.55 17.60 -2.46
#